data_e4ab82441bbcdef802e1da09e497e356
#
_entry.id   e4ab82441bbcdef802e1da09e497e356
#
_cell.length_a   1.000
_cell.length_b   1.000
_cell.length_c   1.000
_cell.angle_alpha   90.00
_cell.angle_beta   90.00
_cell.angle_gamma   90.00
#
_symmetry.space_group_name_H-M   'P 1'
#
loop_
_entity.id
_entity.type
_entity.pdbx_description
1 polymer ?
#
loop_
_entity_poly.entity_id
_entity_poly.type
_entity_poly.pdbx_seq_one_letter_code
_entity_poly.pdbx_strand_id
1 'polypeptide(L)'
;MKLEVVNRLLEVEMTISYKGKTKIIDKLVIDTGAAHTLILSDIVEDIGIYFENGDPLVSAYGIGGEEYSFRKQAEFIMLGSHEIQEMKLDFGNLDDWGINGLIGLDILMSGKFIIDLGNLELIQNR
;
A
#
# COMPACT_ATOMS: atom_id res chain seq x y z
N MET A 1 -10.56 -8.09 -9.17
CA MET A 1 -9.23 -8.70 -9.19
C MET A 1 -9.15 -9.80 -8.14
N LYS A 2 -8.33 -10.80 -8.37
CA LYS A 2 -8.20 -11.92 -7.44
C LYS A 2 -7.43 -11.56 -6.18
N LEU A 3 -7.92 -12.08 -5.04
CA LEU A 3 -7.22 -12.04 -3.77
C LEU A 3 -6.52 -13.38 -3.56
N GLU A 4 -5.26 -13.35 -3.14
CA GLU A 4 -4.53 -14.54 -2.74
C GLU A 4 -4.48 -14.63 -1.23
N VAL A 5 -4.74 -15.82 -0.68
CA VAL A 5 -4.62 -16.06 0.76
C VAL A 5 -3.25 -16.65 1.03
N VAL A 6 -2.41 -15.90 1.72
CA VAL A 6 -1.07 -16.32 2.10
C VAL A 6 -0.90 -16.09 3.60
N ASN A 7 -0.61 -17.13 4.36
CA ASN A 7 -0.48 -17.07 5.82
C ASN A 7 -1.68 -16.37 6.49
N ARG A 8 -2.91 -16.67 5.99
CA ARG A 8 -4.17 -16.10 6.47
C ARG A 8 -4.31 -14.60 6.22
N LEU A 9 -3.51 -14.03 5.32
CA LEU A 9 -3.61 -12.65 4.90
C LEU A 9 -4.09 -12.60 3.45
N LEU A 10 -4.87 -11.56 3.13
CA LEU A 10 -5.37 -11.34 1.77
C LEU A 10 -4.37 -10.47 1.01
N GLU A 11 -3.71 -11.03 0.01
CA GLU A 11 -2.68 -10.34 -0.76
C GLU A 11 -3.15 -9.94 -2.15
N VAL A 12 -2.70 -8.78 -2.59
CA VAL A 12 -2.90 -8.25 -3.95
C VAL A 12 -1.61 -7.58 -4.43
N GLU A 13 -1.59 -7.22 -5.71
CA GLU A 13 -0.55 -6.36 -6.27
C GLU A 13 -1.12 -5.00 -6.67
N MET A 14 -0.26 -3.98 -6.71
CA MET A 14 -0.62 -2.60 -7.05
C MET A 14 0.51 -1.98 -7.86
N THR A 15 0.15 -1.14 -8.82
CA THR A 15 1.13 -0.37 -9.58
C THR A 15 1.35 0.98 -8.91
N ILE A 16 2.62 1.40 -8.81
CA ILE A 16 3.00 2.73 -8.34
C ILE A 16 3.87 3.41 -9.41
N SER A 17 3.65 4.69 -9.62
CA SER A 17 4.49 5.51 -10.49
C SER A 17 5.06 6.69 -9.73
N TYR A 18 6.37 6.90 -9.85
CA TYR A 18 7.10 7.96 -9.18
C TYR A 18 8.16 8.53 -10.11
N LYS A 19 8.09 9.84 -10.38
CA LYS A 19 9.05 10.58 -11.23
C LYS A 19 9.35 9.85 -12.55
N GLY A 20 8.30 9.39 -13.22
CA GLY A 20 8.38 8.71 -14.51
C GLY A 20 8.74 7.24 -14.46
N LYS A 21 8.99 6.67 -13.28
CA LYS A 21 9.29 5.25 -13.11
C LYS A 21 8.10 4.52 -12.52
N THR A 22 7.77 3.37 -13.09
CA THR A 22 6.61 2.57 -12.72
C THR A 22 7.05 1.21 -12.20
N LYS A 23 6.41 0.74 -11.14
CA LYS A 23 6.69 -0.56 -10.55
C LYS A 23 5.41 -1.24 -10.11
N ILE A 24 5.33 -2.55 -10.33
CA ILE A 24 4.28 -3.39 -9.76
C ILE A 24 4.79 -3.95 -8.44
N ILE A 25 4.05 -3.70 -7.38
CA ILE A 25 4.39 -4.18 -6.04
C ILE A 25 3.44 -5.31 -5.70
N ASP A 26 3.97 -6.49 -5.46
CA ASP A 26 3.22 -7.65 -5.01
C ASP A 26 3.20 -7.77 -3.48
N LYS A 27 2.52 -8.77 -2.97
CA LYS A 27 2.45 -9.08 -1.52
C LYS A 27 2.01 -7.88 -0.68
N LEU A 28 1.04 -7.14 -1.17
CA LEU A 28 0.38 -6.09 -0.42
C LEU A 28 -0.87 -6.67 0.25
N VAL A 29 -0.98 -6.48 1.55
CA VAL A 29 -2.08 -7.04 2.34
C VAL A 29 -3.22 -6.05 2.41
N ILE A 30 -4.43 -6.50 2.13
CA ILE A 30 -5.65 -5.72 2.35
C ILE A 30 -5.87 -5.59 3.85
N ASP A 31 -5.84 -4.36 4.37
CA ASP A 31 -5.94 -4.09 5.80
C ASP A 31 -6.97 -3.00 6.08
N THR A 32 -8.20 -3.41 6.39
CA THR A 32 -9.28 -2.48 6.71
C THR A 32 -9.09 -1.80 8.07
N GLY A 33 -8.14 -2.28 8.87
CA GLY A 33 -7.76 -1.64 10.14
C GLY A 33 -6.73 -0.53 9.99
N ALA A 34 -6.12 -0.39 8.82
CA ALA A 34 -5.15 0.66 8.54
C ALA A 34 -5.83 1.86 7.89
N ALA A 35 -5.68 3.05 8.47
CA ALA A 35 -6.24 4.27 7.89
C ALA A 35 -5.47 4.69 6.64
N HIS A 36 -4.17 4.48 6.63
CA HIS A 36 -3.27 4.87 5.55
C HIS A 36 -2.50 3.67 4.99
N THR A 37 -2.28 3.68 3.68
CA THR A 37 -1.48 2.67 3.01
C THR A 37 -0.01 2.85 3.38
N LEU A 38 0.65 1.74 3.71
CA LEU A 38 2.06 1.70 4.06
C LEU A 38 2.79 0.73 3.13
N ILE A 39 3.86 1.20 2.50
CA ILE A 39 4.69 0.41 1.59
C ILE A 39 6.06 0.21 2.23
N LEU A 40 6.60 -1.00 2.12
CA LEU A 40 7.95 -1.30 2.55
C LEU A 40 8.95 -0.43 1.79
N SER A 41 9.72 0.39 2.50
CA SER A 41 10.62 1.37 1.85
C SER A 41 11.70 0.73 1.01
N ASP A 42 12.22 -0.43 1.41
CA ASP A 42 13.31 -1.10 0.72
C ASP A 42 12.96 -1.49 -0.72
N ILE A 43 11.70 -1.84 -1.00
CA ILE A 43 11.31 -2.34 -2.32
C ILE A 43 11.05 -1.23 -3.34
N VAL A 44 11.01 0.02 -2.93
CA VAL A 44 10.74 1.16 -3.82
C VAL A 44 11.96 2.06 -4.02
N GLU A 45 13.10 1.71 -3.43
CA GLU A 45 14.35 2.44 -3.64
C GLU A 45 14.79 2.41 -5.10
N ASP A 46 14.53 1.32 -5.80
CA ASP A 46 14.90 1.15 -7.21
C ASP A 46 14.14 2.08 -8.16
N ILE A 47 13.03 2.66 -7.73
CA ILE A 47 12.32 3.70 -8.48
C ILE A 47 12.55 5.10 -7.92
N GLY A 48 13.48 5.25 -6.99
CA GLY A 48 13.89 6.55 -6.46
C GLY A 48 13.11 7.02 -5.24
N ILE A 49 12.34 6.16 -4.60
CA ILE A 49 11.61 6.51 -3.37
C ILE A 49 12.47 6.16 -2.16
N TYR A 50 12.96 7.18 -1.48
CA TYR A 50 13.73 7.06 -0.25
C TYR A 50 13.55 8.34 0.56
N PHE A 51 13.83 8.27 1.85
CA PHE A 51 13.69 9.44 2.72
C PHE A 51 14.63 10.57 2.31
N GLU A 52 14.09 11.78 2.23
CA GLU A 52 14.82 12.99 1.97
C GLU A 52 14.48 14.04 3.03
N ASN A 53 15.41 14.96 3.29
CA ASN A 53 15.14 16.07 4.21
C ASN A 53 13.91 16.86 3.74
N GLY A 54 13.00 17.08 4.68
CA GLY A 54 11.75 17.78 4.39
C GLY A 54 10.56 16.84 4.21
N ASP A 55 10.78 15.54 4.02
CA ASP A 55 9.67 14.60 3.98
C ASP A 55 9.00 14.50 5.35
N PRO A 56 7.66 14.56 5.41
CA PRO A 56 6.96 14.37 6.67
C PRO A 56 7.26 13.01 7.28
N LEU A 57 7.52 12.99 8.59
CA LEU A 57 7.62 11.76 9.36
C LEU A 57 6.25 11.48 9.98
N VAL A 58 5.80 10.26 9.84
CA VAL A 58 4.50 9.80 10.35
C VAL A 58 4.75 8.71 11.38
N SER A 59 4.14 8.83 12.53
CA SER A 59 4.21 7.78 13.55
C SER A 59 2.91 7.00 13.60
N ALA A 60 3.02 5.71 13.87
CA ALA A 60 1.87 4.85 14.10
C ALA A 60 2.18 3.94 15.29
N TYR A 61 1.15 3.62 16.05
CA TYR A 61 1.27 2.68 17.16
C TYR A 61 0.75 1.31 16.72
N GLY A 62 1.55 0.30 16.96
CA GLY A 62 1.19 -1.09 16.73
C GLY A 62 1.55 -1.95 17.92
N ILE A 63 1.39 -3.26 17.80
CA ILE A 63 1.71 -4.22 18.85
C ILE A 63 3.18 -4.14 19.27
N GLY A 64 4.06 -3.78 18.34
CA GLY A 64 5.50 -3.63 18.59
C GLY A 64 5.93 -2.27 19.13
N GLY A 65 5.00 -1.33 19.39
CA GLY A 65 5.29 0.02 19.86
C GLY A 65 5.11 1.07 18.78
N GLU A 66 5.82 2.20 18.93
CA GLU A 66 5.76 3.31 17.97
C GLU A 66 6.70 3.04 16.80
N GLU A 67 6.18 3.15 15.58
CA GLU A 67 6.96 3.02 14.36
C GLU A 67 6.87 4.29 13.53
N TYR A 68 7.96 4.62 12.83
CA TYR A 68 8.04 5.80 11.98
C TYR A 68 8.09 5.41 10.52
N SER A 69 7.38 6.16 9.71
CA SER A 69 7.43 6.09 8.25
C SER A 69 7.63 7.51 7.72
N PHE A 70 7.97 7.62 6.45
CA PHE A 70 8.00 8.92 5.77
C PHE A 70 6.93 8.95 4.69
N ARG A 71 6.45 10.15 4.36
CA ARG A 71 5.38 10.33 3.37
C ARG A 71 5.91 10.97 2.11
N LYS A 72 5.54 10.40 0.96
CA LYS A 72 5.80 10.98 -0.35
C LYS A 72 4.56 10.91 -1.22
N GLN A 73 4.49 11.81 -2.19
CA GLN A 73 3.42 11.80 -3.17
C GLN A 73 3.87 11.06 -4.42
N ALA A 74 3.19 9.96 -4.74
CA ALA A 74 3.36 9.26 -6.01
C ALA A 74 2.61 10.02 -7.12
N GLU A 75 3.08 9.88 -8.35
CA GLU A 75 2.37 10.44 -9.51
C GLU A 75 0.99 9.80 -9.62
N PHE A 76 0.93 8.50 -9.49
CA PHE A 76 -0.33 7.75 -9.38
C PHE A 76 -0.07 6.37 -8.77
N ILE A 77 -1.14 5.77 -8.32
CA ILE A 77 -1.20 4.33 -8.03
C ILE A 77 -2.36 3.73 -8.82
N MET A 78 -2.28 2.44 -9.08
CA MET A 78 -3.37 1.71 -9.72
C MET A 78 -3.59 0.38 -9.03
N LEU A 79 -4.77 0.20 -8.46
CA LEU A 79 -5.21 -1.06 -7.86
C LEU A 79 -6.33 -1.63 -8.72
N GLY A 80 -6.04 -2.74 -9.43
CA GLY A 80 -6.93 -3.22 -10.46
C GLY A 80 -7.10 -2.15 -11.54
N SER A 81 -8.31 -1.74 -11.82
CA SER A 81 -8.61 -0.65 -12.77
C SER A 81 -8.78 0.72 -12.09
N HIS A 82 -8.65 0.78 -10.77
CA HIS A 82 -8.81 2.03 -10.03
C HIS A 82 -7.49 2.80 -9.94
N GLU A 83 -7.44 3.97 -10.57
CA GLU A 83 -6.28 4.84 -10.55
C GLU A 83 -6.53 6.04 -9.63
N ILE A 84 -5.54 6.36 -8.79
CA ILE A 84 -5.55 7.56 -7.96
C ILE A 84 -4.33 8.39 -8.33
N GLN A 85 -4.58 9.61 -8.82
CA GLN A 85 -3.53 10.57 -9.16
C GLN A 85 -3.03 11.28 -7.91
N GLU A 86 -1.73 11.60 -7.91
CA GLU A 86 -1.11 12.40 -6.85
C GLU A 86 -1.38 11.83 -5.45
N MET A 87 -1.21 10.52 -5.33
CA MET A 87 -1.50 9.79 -4.10
C MET A 87 -0.37 9.92 -3.09
N LYS A 88 -0.69 10.40 -1.90
CA LYS A 88 0.25 10.40 -0.77
C LYS A 88 0.26 9.04 -0.11
N LEU A 89 1.44 8.48 0.04
CA LEU A 89 1.66 7.17 0.63
C LEU A 89 2.70 7.25 1.71
N ASP A 90 2.61 6.36 2.67
CA ASP A 90 3.61 6.21 3.72
C ASP A 90 4.56 5.06 3.36
N PHE A 91 5.84 5.27 3.63
CA PHE A 91 6.90 4.31 3.35
C PHE A 91 7.69 4.06 4.64
N GLY A 92 7.87 2.81 4.96
CA GLY A 92 8.52 2.47 6.22
C GLY A 92 8.93 1.01 6.27
N ASN A 93 9.22 0.57 7.48
CA ASN A 93 9.65 -0.79 7.73
C ASN A 93 8.44 -1.64 8.15
N LEU A 94 8.41 -2.87 7.67
CA LEU A 94 7.41 -3.87 8.02
C LEU A 94 8.16 -5.11 8.48
N ASP A 95 8.41 -5.17 9.79
CA ASP A 95 9.23 -6.23 10.36
C ASP A 95 8.69 -7.64 10.05
N ASP A 96 9.53 -8.46 9.43
CA ASP A 96 9.50 -9.94 9.34
C ASP A 96 8.18 -10.63 8.94
N TRP A 97 7.21 -9.88 8.38
CA TRP A 97 5.94 -10.46 7.98
C TRP A 97 5.97 -11.08 6.57
N GLY A 98 7.06 -10.89 5.82
CA GLY A 98 7.18 -11.37 4.44
C GLY A 98 6.23 -10.68 3.47
N ILE A 99 5.73 -9.50 3.82
CA ILE A 99 4.82 -8.70 3.00
C ILE A 99 5.50 -7.40 2.58
N ASN A 100 5.01 -6.79 1.53
CA ASN A 100 5.58 -5.55 0.98
C ASN A 100 4.78 -4.31 1.31
N GLY A 101 3.69 -4.45 2.02
CA GLY A 101 2.90 -3.31 2.45
C GLY A 101 1.50 -3.67 2.89
N LEU A 102 0.79 -2.63 3.35
CA LEU A 102 -0.60 -2.71 3.77
C LEU A 102 -1.41 -1.72 2.92
N ILE A 103 -2.47 -2.19 2.29
CA ILE A 103 -3.42 -1.30 1.60
C ILE A 103 -4.52 -0.95 2.58
N GLY A 104 -4.59 0.33 2.92
CA GLY A 104 -5.51 0.85 3.92
C GLY A 104 -6.79 1.43 3.35
N LEU A 105 -7.57 2.01 4.26
CA LEU A 105 -8.87 2.59 3.91
C LEU A 105 -8.76 3.78 2.96
N ASP A 106 -7.63 4.47 2.92
CA ASP A 106 -7.41 5.59 2.00
C ASP A 106 -7.62 5.16 0.54
N ILE A 107 -7.12 3.98 0.15
CA ILE A 107 -7.31 3.45 -1.19
C ILE A 107 -8.64 2.71 -1.30
N LEU A 108 -8.95 1.86 -0.33
CA LEU A 108 -10.14 0.99 -0.40
C LEU A 108 -11.43 1.78 -0.45
N MET A 109 -11.54 2.86 0.30
CA MET A 109 -12.72 3.73 0.29
C MET A 109 -12.79 4.58 -0.98
N SER A 110 -11.65 5.05 -1.47
CA SER A 110 -11.58 5.83 -2.72
C SER A 110 -12.17 5.06 -3.89
N GLY A 111 -11.84 3.78 -4.01
CA GLY A 111 -12.34 2.93 -5.09
C GLY A 111 -13.69 2.28 -4.79
N LYS A 112 -14.25 2.52 -3.61
CA LYS A 112 -15.49 1.87 -3.15
C LYS A 112 -15.40 0.35 -3.32
N PHE A 113 -14.26 -0.22 -2.90
CA PHE A 113 -14.01 -1.64 -3.08
C PHE A 113 -14.89 -2.50 -2.20
N ILE A 114 -15.27 -3.64 -2.74
CA ILE A 114 -15.95 -4.71 -2.03
C ILE A 114 -14.96 -5.86 -1.89
N ILE A 115 -14.80 -6.34 -0.66
CA ILE A 115 -13.96 -7.51 -0.39
C ILE A 115 -14.88 -8.72 -0.33
N ASP A 116 -14.83 -9.55 -1.37
CA ASP A 116 -15.64 -10.75 -1.48
C ASP A 116 -14.82 -11.95 -1.00
N LEU A 117 -15.04 -12.33 0.25
CA LEU A 117 -14.32 -13.44 0.85
C LEU A 117 -14.79 -14.81 0.34
N GLY A 118 -16.03 -14.89 -0.15
CA GLY A 118 -16.55 -16.13 -0.69
C GLY A 118 -15.90 -16.53 -2.01
N ASN A 119 -15.64 -15.56 -2.87
CA ASN A 119 -15.01 -15.77 -4.17
C ASN A 119 -13.55 -15.36 -4.21
N LEU A 120 -13.02 -14.82 -3.12
CA LEU A 120 -11.67 -14.26 -3.01
C LEU A 120 -11.40 -13.23 -4.11
N GLU A 121 -12.25 -12.23 -4.17
CA GLU A 121 -12.14 -11.15 -5.14
C GLU A 121 -12.20 -9.79 -4.47
N LEU A 122 -11.43 -8.86 -5.01
CA LEU A 122 -11.53 -7.44 -4.71
C LEU A 122 -12.26 -6.78 -5.87
N ILE A 123 -13.46 -6.26 -5.62
CA ILE A 123 -14.35 -5.76 -6.66
C ILE A 123 -14.51 -4.26 -6.47
N GLN A 124 -14.25 -3.51 -7.52
CA GLN A 124 -14.54 -2.08 -7.50
C GLN A 124 -16.03 -1.86 -7.73
N ASN A 125 -16.69 -1.25 -6.76
CA ASN A 125 -18.08 -0.90 -6.88
C ASN A 125 -18.19 0.46 -7.60
N ARG A 126 -18.95 0.47 -8.68
CA ARG A 126 -19.17 1.69 -9.48
C ARG A 126 -20.52 2.31 -9.21
#